data_178a51a385fe8b0073d83c8517e4aa83
#
_entry.id   178a51a385fe8b0073d83c8517e4aa83
#
_cell.length_a   1.000
_cell.length_b   1.000
_cell.length_c   1.000
_cell.angle_alpha   90.00
_cell.angle_beta   90.00
_cell.angle_gamma   90.00
#
_symmetry.space_group_name_H-M   'P 1'
#
loop_
_entity.id
_entity.type
_entity.pdbx_description
1 polymer ?
#
loop_
_entity_poly.entity_id
_entity_poly.type
_entity_poly.pdbx_seq_one_letter_code
_entity_poly.pdbx_strand_id
1 'polypeptide(L)'
;LVGFKPSRGLIPSGTGFDSLGGLVVPGPLARNVSDAALLLDAMRGSNPSFRATGVSAPPVSFQESLRAPLRRLTIGVTTNHPWGDDVDIDLAPEALSALEKVVALAEQAGHRVAALDWKPRPGYFDAFSTLWRASAATLDVPPGSESLLEELTMYLVQAGRALSARDLALALRELSQFETHTIECFSPFDVILTPGLATPPPPVDSYDKFDPERNFTQQIGVTPYSSFVNVSGLPAVALPVMASPRGLPVGVQLVGRAGGDVTVLGLAHEFESQLAWALKPAIFSG
;
A
#
# COMPACT_ATOMS: atom_id res chain seq x y z
N LEU A 1 -5.60 -13.13 1.93
CA LEU A 1 -4.17 -13.02 2.22
C LEU A 1 -3.88 -11.77 3.04
N VAL A 2 -2.82 -11.82 3.85
CA VAL A 2 -2.21 -10.68 4.53
C VAL A 2 -1.08 -10.18 3.63
N GLY A 3 -1.12 -8.91 3.24
CA GLY A 3 -0.04 -8.26 2.50
C GLY A 3 0.62 -7.21 3.39
N PHE A 4 1.92 -7.30 3.61
CA PHE A 4 2.65 -6.34 4.42
C PHE A 4 3.67 -5.58 3.57
N LYS A 5 3.55 -4.27 3.52
CA LYS A 5 4.54 -3.35 2.97
C LYS A 5 5.32 -2.74 4.13
N PRO A 6 6.60 -3.05 4.32
CA PRO A 6 7.40 -2.45 5.39
C PRO A 6 7.69 -0.97 5.15
N SER A 7 8.18 -0.32 6.18
CA SER A 7 8.77 1.01 6.06
C SER A 7 9.84 1.04 4.97
N ARG A 8 9.87 2.10 4.17
CA ARG A 8 10.91 2.28 3.15
C ARG A 8 12.30 2.18 3.76
N GLY A 9 13.16 1.34 3.18
CA GLY A 9 14.53 1.13 3.63
C GLY A 9 14.71 0.09 4.74
N LEU A 10 13.63 -0.53 5.24
CA LEU A 10 13.74 -1.63 6.21
C LEU A 10 14.31 -2.90 5.56
N ILE A 11 13.87 -3.21 4.36
CA ILE A 11 14.42 -4.31 3.56
C ILE A 11 15.49 -3.75 2.64
N PRO A 12 16.72 -4.28 2.69
CA PRO A 12 17.77 -3.87 1.76
C PRO A 12 17.36 -4.23 0.33
N SER A 13 17.43 -3.30 -0.59
CA SER A 13 17.29 -3.61 -2.00
C SER A 13 18.58 -4.21 -2.51
N GLY A 14 18.57 -5.51 -2.83
CA GLY A 14 19.77 -6.27 -3.23
C GLY A 14 20.24 -6.00 -4.65
N THR A 15 19.54 -5.21 -5.45
CA THR A 15 19.80 -5.06 -6.88
C THR A 15 20.42 -3.72 -7.26
N GLY A 16 20.59 -2.78 -6.35
CA GLY A 16 21.07 -1.42 -6.65
C GLY A 16 20.09 -0.58 -7.48
N PHE A 17 19.05 -1.18 -8.02
CA PHE A 17 17.93 -0.50 -8.66
C PHE A 17 16.83 -0.28 -7.62
N ASP A 18 17.05 0.69 -6.78
CA ASP A 18 15.94 1.25 -6.04
C ASP A 18 14.99 1.88 -7.04
N SER A 19 13.72 1.58 -6.92
CA SER A 19 12.73 2.21 -7.78
C SER A 19 12.89 3.72 -7.71
N LEU A 20 12.72 4.38 -8.83
CA LEU A 20 12.78 5.82 -8.93
C LEU A 20 11.82 6.44 -7.89
N GLY A 21 12.31 7.42 -7.12
CA GLY A 21 11.56 8.02 -6.01
C GLY A 21 11.30 7.11 -4.81
N GLY A 22 11.89 5.91 -4.77
CA GLY A 22 11.70 4.97 -3.65
C GLY A 22 10.28 4.41 -3.54
N LEU A 23 9.52 4.34 -4.64
CA LEU A 23 8.12 3.90 -4.63
C LEU A 23 7.97 2.40 -4.38
N VAL A 24 8.86 1.57 -4.90
CA VAL A 24 8.78 0.12 -4.77
C VAL A 24 9.48 -0.32 -3.50
N VAL A 25 8.72 -0.97 -2.62
CA VAL A 25 9.24 -1.58 -1.40
C VAL A 25 8.80 -3.04 -1.38
N PRO A 26 9.73 -4.01 -1.43
CA PRO A 26 9.38 -5.42 -1.32
C PRO A 26 8.81 -5.73 0.05
N GLY A 27 7.80 -6.62 0.10
CA GLY A 27 7.15 -7.02 1.33
C GLY A 27 6.53 -8.42 1.22
N PRO A 28 6.28 -9.10 2.35
CA PRO A 28 5.72 -10.44 2.35
C PRO A 28 4.22 -10.47 2.03
N LEU A 29 3.80 -11.55 1.37
CA LEU A 29 2.42 -11.98 1.25
C LEU A 29 2.27 -13.32 1.97
N ALA A 30 1.32 -13.41 2.92
CA ALA A 30 1.12 -14.58 3.74
C ALA A 30 -0.36 -14.90 3.96
N ARG A 31 -0.67 -16.04 4.58
CA ARG A 31 -2.04 -16.40 4.94
C ARG A 31 -2.47 -15.83 6.29
N ASN A 32 -1.49 -15.57 7.15
CA ASN A 32 -1.69 -15.03 8.49
C ASN A 32 -0.60 -14.03 8.83
N VAL A 33 -0.79 -13.28 9.91
CA VAL A 33 0.12 -12.20 10.32
C VAL A 33 1.44 -12.77 10.85
N SER A 34 1.41 -13.93 11.53
CA SER A 34 2.63 -14.56 12.05
C SER A 34 3.57 -15.00 10.94
N ASP A 35 3.05 -15.58 9.85
CA ASP A 35 3.85 -15.94 8.67
C ASP A 35 4.39 -14.70 7.94
N ALA A 36 3.59 -13.63 7.87
CA ALA A 36 4.05 -12.36 7.32
C ALA A 36 5.22 -11.77 8.12
N ALA A 37 5.13 -11.81 9.45
CA ALA A 37 6.20 -11.37 10.34
C ALA A 37 7.47 -12.24 10.20
N LEU A 38 7.33 -13.56 10.11
CA LEU A 38 8.44 -14.50 9.89
C LEU A 38 9.14 -14.23 8.54
N LEU A 39 8.36 -14.05 7.48
CA LEU A 39 8.90 -13.73 6.16
C LEU A 39 9.62 -12.37 6.17
N LEU A 40 9.06 -11.38 6.88
CA LEU A 40 9.70 -10.07 7.03
C LEU A 40 11.05 -10.17 7.75
N ASP A 41 11.14 -10.99 8.80
CA ASP A 41 12.40 -11.28 9.50
C ASP A 41 13.44 -11.89 8.55
N ALA A 42 13.02 -12.81 7.69
CA ALA A 42 13.90 -13.41 6.68
C ALA A 42 14.33 -12.41 5.60
N MET A 43 13.41 -11.56 5.14
CA MET A 43 13.67 -10.58 4.06
C MET A 43 14.58 -9.44 4.51
N ARG A 44 14.47 -8.97 5.76
CA ARG A 44 15.37 -7.91 6.27
C ARG A 44 16.82 -8.36 6.38
N GLY A 45 17.07 -9.66 6.49
CA GLY A 45 18.40 -10.23 6.64
C GLY A 45 19.12 -9.77 7.91
N SER A 46 20.42 -10.07 7.97
CA SER A 46 21.32 -9.65 9.05
C SER A 46 22.13 -8.40 8.70
N ASN A 47 22.06 -7.92 7.47
CA ASN A 47 22.82 -6.77 7.02
C ASN A 47 22.13 -5.46 7.40
N PRO A 48 22.88 -4.43 7.78
CA PRO A 48 22.32 -3.09 7.95
C PRO A 48 21.76 -2.58 6.62
N SER A 49 20.76 -1.72 6.70
CA SER A 49 20.26 -1.04 5.51
C SER A 49 21.40 -0.35 4.76
N PHE A 50 21.44 -0.52 3.44
CA PHE A 50 22.39 0.19 2.58
C PHE A 50 22.04 1.68 2.38
N ARG A 51 20.92 2.14 2.95
CA ARG A 51 20.50 3.54 2.90
C ARG A 51 20.79 4.22 4.23
N ALA A 52 21.47 5.34 4.18
CA ALA A 52 21.75 6.17 5.38
C ALA A 52 20.46 6.66 6.07
N THR A 53 19.37 6.78 5.32
CA THR A 53 18.05 7.21 5.81
C THR A 53 17.08 6.06 6.03
N GLY A 54 17.56 4.82 6.02
CA GLY A 54 16.74 3.64 6.27
C GLY A 54 16.27 3.57 7.72
N VAL A 55 15.08 2.99 7.90
CA VAL A 55 14.54 2.70 9.22
C VAL A 55 15.33 1.57 9.85
N SER A 56 15.74 1.74 11.10
CA SER A 56 16.42 0.68 11.84
C SER A 56 15.45 -0.47 12.15
N ALA A 57 15.92 -1.70 11.96
CA ALA A 57 15.18 -2.87 12.37
C ALA A 57 14.97 -2.87 13.90
N PRO A 58 13.86 -3.40 14.41
CA PRO A 58 13.64 -3.51 15.84
C PRO A 58 14.69 -4.43 16.48
N PRO A 59 14.98 -4.27 17.79
CA PRO A 59 15.97 -5.08 18.50
C PRO A 59 15.55 -6.56 18.64
N VAL A 60 14.26 -6.84 18.56
CA VAL A 60 13.69 -8.20 18.53
C VAL A 60 13.18 -8.55 17.15
N SER A 61 12.94 -9.83 16.86
CA SER A 61 12.33 -10.23 15.60
C SER A 61 10.88 -9.74 15.51
N PHE A 62 10.39 -9.53 14.29
CA PHE A 62 8.99 -9.14 14.07
C PHE A 62 8.04 -10.25 14.59
N GLN A 63 8.38 -11.51 14.35
CA GLN A 63 7.60 -12.63 14.85
C GLN A 63 7.57 -12.68 16.39
N GLU A 64 8.69 -12.41 17.06
CA GLU A 64 8.75 -12.37 18.52
C GLU A 64 7.96 -11.20 19.09
N SER A 65 7.96 -10.04 18.39
CA SER A 65 7.23 -8.86 18.82
C SER A 65 5.71 -9.07 18.90
N LEU A 66 5.15 -10.03 18.14
CA LEU A 66 3.72 -10.36 18.20
C LEU A 66 3.28 -11.01 19.53
N ARG A 67 4.22 -11.48 20.35
CA ARG A 67 3.91 -12.06 21.67
C ARG A 67 3.70 -10.99 22.75
N ALA A 68 4.18 -9.78 22.51
CA ALA A 68 4.02 -8.68 23.44
C ALA A 68 2.60 -8.13 23.37
N PRO A 69 1.95 -7.82 24.50
CA PRO A 69 0.64 -7.18 24.48
C PRO A 69 0.75 -5.80 23.81
N LEU A 70 -0.21 -5.51 22.93
CA LEU A 70 -0.27 -4.21 22.28
C LEU A 70 -0.80 -3.17 23.28
N ARG A 71 -0.15 -2.01 23.35
CA ARG A 71 -0.68 -0.88 24.12
C ARG A 71 -1.94 -0.33 23.44
N ARG A 72 -2.73 0.42 24.16
CA ARG A 72 -3.83 1.18 23.55
C ARG A 72 -3.29 2.19 22.53
N LEU A 73 -3.86 2.16 21.34
CA LEU A 73 -3.48 2.99 20.20
C LEU A 73 -4.52 4.08 19.96
N THR A 74 -4.09 5.16 19.30
CA THR A 74 -4.97 6.14 18.67
C THR A 74 -5.00 5.84 17.17
N ILE A 75 -6.18 5.49 16.65
CA ILE A 75 -6.40 5.08 15.27
C ILE A 75 -7.19 6.17 14.55
N GLY A 76 -6.61 6.74 13.49
CA GLY A 76 -7.29 7.65 12.59
C GLY A 76 -8.03 6.86 11.50
N VAL A 77 -9.25 7.24 11.17
CA VAL A 77 -10.04 6.60 10.10
C VAL A 77 -10.31 7.60 9.00
N THR A 78 -9.98 7.24 7.76
CA THR A 78 -10.27 8.09 6.61
C THR A 78 -10.65 7.25 5.39
N THR A 79 -11.54 7.80 4.58
CA THR A 79 -11.86 7.33 3.23
C THR A 79 -11.29 8.25 2.15
N ASN A 80 -10.59 9.31 2.54
CA ASN A 80 -9.93 10.21 1.60
C ASN A 80 -8.73 9.54 0.96
N HIS A 81 -8.45 9.91 -0.27
CA HIS A 81 -7.37 9.38 -1.12
C HIS A 81 -6.73 10.53 -1.92
N PRO A 82 -5.50 10.35 -2.45
CA PRO A 82 -4.77 11.45 -3.08
C PRO A 82 -5.21 11.79 -4.52
N TRP A 83 -6.09 11.00 -5.10
CA TRP A 83 -6.51 11.13 -6.51
C TRP A 83 -7.59 12.17 -6.74
N GLY A 84 -8.25 12.63 -5.67
CA GLY A 84 -9.14 13.75 -5.53
C GLY A 84 -9.98 14.10 -6.75
N ASP A 85 -9.65 15.21 -7.38
CA ASP A 85 -10.44 15.78 -8.47
C ASP A 85 -10.08 15.20 -9.86
N ASP A 86 -9.01 14.38 -9.93
CA ASP A 86 -8.50 13.85 -11.20
C ASP A 86 -9.14 12.54 -11.60
N VAL A 87 -9.60 11.75 -10.62
CA VAL A 87 -10.20 10.44 -10.84
C VAL A 87 -11.45 10.31 -9.98
N ASP A 88 -12.58 10.06 -10.62
CA ASP A 88 -13.83 9.75 -9.93
C ASP A 88 -13.77 8.34 -9.32
N ILE A 89 -13.89 8.26 -8.00
CA ILE A 89 -13.73 7.02 -7.24
C ILE A 89 -14.93 6.79 -6.36
N ASP A 90 -15.74 5.82 -6.74
CA ASP A 90 -16.88 5.36 -5.98
C ASP A 90 -16.47 4.27 -4.98
N LEU A 91 -16.75 4.50 -3.70
CA LEU A 91 -16.60 3.49 -2.67
C LEU A 91 -17.79 2.56 -2.63
N ALA A 92 -17.54 1.28 -2.90
CA ALA A 92 -18.55 0.25 -2.78
C ALA A 92 -19.04 0.12 -1.32
N PRO A 93 -20.35 -0.16 -1.10
CA PRO A 93 -20.90 -0.39 0.24
C PRO A 93 -20.14 -1.47 1.02
N GLU A 94 -19.63 -2.50 0.36
CA GLU A 94 -18.84 -3.56 0.98
C GLU A 94 -17.50 -3.04 1.53
N ALA A 95 -16.86 -2.09 0.85
CA ALA A 95 -15.62 -1.48 1.35
C ALA A 95 -15.87 -0.66 2.62
N LEU A 96 -16.97 0.10 2.66
CA LEU A 96 -17.41 0.83 3.85
C LEU A 96 -17.78 -0.11 4.99
N SER A 97 -18.54 -1.17 4.71
CA SER A 97 -18.92 -2.18 5.72
C SER A 97 -17.71 -2.89 6.32
N ALA A 98 -16.68 -3.18 5.52
CA ALA A 98 -15.43 -3.75 6.03
C ALA A 98 -14.69 -2.76 6.94
N LEU A 99 -14.66 -1.48 6.57
CA LEU A 99 -14.07 -0.42 7.38
C LEU A 99 -14.80 -0.27 8.74
N GLU A 100 -16.12 -0.15 8.71
CA GLU A 100 -16.96 -0.05 9.91
C GLU A 100 -16.77 -1.24 10.85
N LYS A 101 -16.70 -2.45 10.31
CA LYS A 101 -16.44 -3.66 11.09
C LYS A 101 -15.12 -3.59 11.85
N VAL A 102 -14.04 -3.12 11.22
CA VAL A 102 -12.72 -3.01 11.86
C VAL A 102 -12.69 -1.85 12.86
N VAL A 103 -13.40 -0.75 12.59
CA VAL A 103 -13.61 0.34 13.57
C VAL A 103 -14.22 -0.21 14.84
N ALA A 104 -15.33 -0.97 14.73
CA ALA A 104 -15.99 -1.57 15.89
C ALA A 104 -15.08 -2.54 16.66
N LEU A 105 -14.27 -3.34 15.96
CA LEU A 105 -13.29 -4.23 16.60
C LEU A 105 -12.21 -3.45 17.37
N ALA A 106 -11.71 -2.35 16.77
CA ALA A 106 -10.72 -1.49 17.42
C ALA A 106 -11.26 -0.86 18.72
N GLU A 107 -12.50 -0.36 18.70
CA GLU A 107 -13.16 0.20 19.87
C GLU A 107 -13.41 -0.86 20.96
N GLN A 108 -13.85 -2.07 20.58
CA GLN A 108 -14.05 -3.20 21.51
C GLN A 108 -12.73 -3.64 22.15
N ALA A 109 -11.62 -3.59 21.42
CA ALA A 109 -10.28 -3.85 21.95
C ALA A 109 -9.76 -2.70 22.86
N GLY A 110 -10.49 -1.60 22.97
CA GLY A 110 -10.17 -0.46 23.82
C GLY A 110 -9.20 0.55 23.19
N HIS A 111 -9.01 0.52 21.89
CA HIS A 111 -8.30 1.58 21.16
C HIS A 111 -9.16 2.84 21.06
N ARG A 112 -8.50 3.98 20.92
CA ARG A 112 -9.18 5.25 20.61
C ARG A 112 -9.29 5.40 19.11
N VAL A 113 -10.53 5.45 18.61
CA VAL A 113 -10.78 5.68 17.18
C VAL A 113 -11.28 7.12 16.97
N ALA A 114 -10.79 7.78 15.94
CA ALA A 114 -11.25 9.12 15.57
C ALA A 114 -11.23 9.30 14.05
N ALA A 115 -12.18 10.06 13.53
CA ALA A 115 -12.18 10.44 12.11
C ALA A 115 -10.95 11.30 11.80
N LEU A 116 -10.33 11.05 10.67
CA LEU A 116 -9.25 11.85 10.12
C LEU A 116 -9.73 12.51 8.81
N ASP A 117 -9.93 13.83 8.86
CA ASP A 117 -10.19 14.64 7.66
C ASP A 117 -8.85 14.96 6.96
N TRP A 118 -8.27 13.93 6.34
CA TRP A 118 -7.06 14.10 5.56
C TRP A 118 -7.38 14.78 4.22
N LYS A 119 -6.73 15.89 3.97
CA LYS A 119 -6.83 16.63 2.71
C LYS A 119 -5.49 16.50 1.96
N PRO A 120 -5.38 15.58 1.02
CA PRO A 120 -4.17 15.42 0.22
C PRO A 120 -3.83 16.72 -0.54
N ARG A 121 -2.53 16.92 -0.78
CA ARG A 121 -2.08 18.05 -1.59
C ARG A 121 -2.55 17.89 -3.03
N PRO A 122 -2.96 18.98 -3.71
CA PRO A 122 -3.28 18.95 -5.13
C PRO A 122 -2.06 18.62 -5.99
N GLY A 123 -2.27 18.16 -7.22
CA GLY A 123 -1.20 17.84 -8.17
C GLY A 123 -0.56 16.45 -7.96
N TYR A 124 -1.15 15.64 -7.10
CA TYR A 124 -0.66 14.27 -6.85
C TYR A 124 -0.72 13.40 -8.11
N PHE A 125 -1.83 13.44 -8.85
CA PHE A 125 -2.03 12.65 -10.06
C PHE A 125 -0.92 12.89 -11.09
N ASP A 126 -0.65 14.14 -11.42
CA ASP A 126 0.37 14.51 -12.40
C ASP A 126 1.78 14.10 -11.94
N ALA A 127 2.09 14.37 -10.68
CA ALA A 127 3.41 14.05 -10.12
C ALA A 127 3.64 12.53 -10.05
N PHE A 128 2.66 11.77 -9.57
CA PHE A 128 2.74 10.31 -9.51
C PHE A 128 2.82 9.69 -10.91
N SER A 129 1.95 10.11 -11.82
CA SER A 129 1.92 9.61 -13.20
C SER A 129 3.23 9.90 -13.94
N THR A 130 3.80 11.09 -13.73
CA THR A 130 5.12 11.45 -14.29
C THR A 130 6.21 10.52 -13.75
N LEU A 131 6.25 10.31 -12.43
CA LEU A 131 7.25 9.43 -11.83
C LEU A 131 7.05 7.96 -12.26
N TRP A 132 5.80 7.52 -12.40
CA TRP A 132 5.46 6.16 -12.84
C TRP A 132 5.91 5.91 -14.29
N ARG A 133 5.65 6.87 -15.19
CA ARG A 133 6.12 6.86 -16.59
C ARG A 133 7.65 6.90 -16.66
N ALA A 134 8.29 7.76 -15.89
CA ALA A 134 9.76 7.84 -15.84
C ALA A 134 10.38 6.53 -15.33
N SER A 135 9.76 5.86 -14.35
CA SER A 135 10.19 4.55 -13.88
C SER A 135 10.04 3.48 -14.97
N ALA A 136 8.95 3.47 -15.71
CA ALA A 136 8.75 2.55 -16.84
C ALA A 136 9.78 2.78 -17.97
N ALA A 137 10.18 4.03 -18.20
CA ALA A 137 11.19 4.37 -19.22
C ALA A 137 12.57 3.74 -18.96
N THR A 138 12.85 3.30 -17.73
CA THR A 138 14.09 2.60 -17.37
C THR A 138 14.11 1.13 -17.84
N LEU A 139 12.96 0.63 -18.32
CA LEU A 139 12.87 -0.74 -18.82
C LEU A 139 13.73 -0.89 -20.09
N ASP A 140 14.65 -1.83 -20.09
CA ASP A 140 15.40 -2.20 -21.28
C ASP A 140 14.52 -3.14 -22.14
N VAL A 141 13.97 -2.58 -23.21
CA VAL A 141 13.15 -3.31 -24.18
C VAL A 141 14.00 -3.63 -25.39
N PRO A 142 14.45 -4.89 -25.58
CA PRO A 142 15.25 -5.25 -26.74
C PRO A 142 14.50 -4.99 -28.05
N PRO A 143 15.18 -4.53 -29.10
CA PRO A 143 14.56 -4.33 -30.41
C PRO A 143 13.86 -5.60 -30.92
N GLY A 144 12.60 -5.46 -31.32
CA GLY A 144 11.77 -6.55 -31.82
C GLY A 144 11.01 -7.34 -30.75
N SER A 145 11.15 -6.97 -29.46
CA SER A 145 10.38 -7.57 -28.35
C SER A 145 9.22 -6.70 -27.87
N GLU A 146 8.95 -5.58 -28.53
CA GLU A 146 7.89 -4.65 -28.16
C GLU A 146 6.50 -5.32 -28.12
N SER A 147 6.24 -6.24 -29.04
CA SER A 147 4.98 -6.99 -29.11
C SER A 147 4.77 -7.98 -27.96
N LEU A 148 5.76 -8.22 -27.12
CA LEU A 148 5.64 -9.06 -25.92
C LEU A 148 5.16 -8.27 -24.71
N LEU A 149 5.08 -6.94 -24.79
CA LEU A 149 4.61 -6.08 -23.74
C LEU A 149 3.13 -5.73 -23.92
N GLU A 150 2.43 -5.63 -22.81
CA GLU A 150 1.07 -5.13 -22.79
C GLU A 150 1.01 -3.66 -23.25
N GLU A 151 -0.06 -3.27 -23.89
CA GLU A 151 -0.32 -1.91 -24.42
C GLU A 151 -0.03 -0.82 -23.37
N LEU A 152 -0.54 -1.00 -22.15
CA LEU A 152 -0.28 -0.06 -21.05
C LEU A 152 1.21 0.06 -20.74
N THR A 153 1.95 -1.04 -20.71
CA THR A 153 3.39 -1.03 -20.43
C THR A 153 4.14 -0.27 -21.52
N MET A 154 3.84 -0.53 -22.78
CA MET A 154 4.46 0.17 -23.91
C MET A 154 4.14 1.66 -23.91
N TYR A 155 2.89 2.03 -23.61
CA TYR A 155 2.49 3.42 -23.46
C TYR A 155 3.30 4.12 -22.37
N LEU A 156 3.42 3.51 -21.19
CA LEU A 156 4.17 4.08 -20.07
C LEU A 156 5.66 4.25 -20.42
N VAL A 157 6.27 3.26 -21.08
CA VAL A 157 7.67 3.33 -21.53
C VAL A 157 7.88 4.48 -22.52
N GLN A 158 7.02 4.59 -23.53
CA GLN A 158 7.14 5.61 -24.57
C GLN A 158 6.89 7.02 -23.99
N ALA A 159 5.83 7.18 -23.20
CA ALA A 159 5.51 8.45 -22.54
C ALA A 159 6.63 8.88 -21.56
N GLY A 160 7.22 7.90 -20.83
CA GLY A 160 8.32 8.18 -19.93
C GLY A 160 9.62 8.59 -20.64
N ARG A 161 9.91 8.01 -21.80
CA ARG A 161 11.07 8.40 -22.64
C ARG A 161 10.94 9.80 -23.25
N ALA A 162 9.73 10.32 -23.36
CA ALA A 162 9.46 11.68 -23.84
C ALA A 162 9.59 12.75 -22.73
N LEU A 163 9.68 12.37 -21.46
CA LEU A 163 9.81 13.32 -20.36
C LEU A 163 11.17 14.02 -20.36
N SER A 164 11.15 15.30 -20.00
CA SER A 164 12.40 16.03 -19.73
C SER A 164 12.89 15.78 -18.29
N ALA A 165 14.18 16.02 -18.05
CA ALA A 165 14.75 16.03 -16.71
C ALA A 165 14.04 17.02 -15.77
N ARG A 166 13.53 18.15 -16.33
CA ARG A 166 12.76 19.15 -15.59
C ARG A 166 11.44 18.59 -15.09
N ASP A 167 10.71 17.84 -15.92
CA ASP A 167 9.43 17.24 -15.56
C ASP A 167 9.61 16.26 -14.41
N LEU A 168 10.63 15.39 -14.50
CA LEU A 168 10.99 14.45 -13.43
C LEU A 168 11.36 15.19 -12.14
N ALA A 169 12.18 16.24 -12.22
CA ALA A 169 12.62 17.00 -11.04
C ALA A 169 11.42 17.68 -10.33
N LEU A 170 10.47 18.22 -11.11
CA LEU A 170 9.25 18.80 -10.57
C LEU A 170 8.36 17.76 -9.90
N ALA A 171 8.16 16.61 -10.54
CA ALA A 171 7.38 15.51 -9.99
C ALA A 171 7.97 14.98 -8.67
N LEU A 172 9.28 14.76 -8.61
CA LEU A 172 9.97 14.34 -7.39
C LEU A 172 9.81 15.36 -6.25
N ARG A 173 9.89 16.65 -6.56
CA ARG A 173 9.67 17.72 -5.58
C ARG A 173 8.25 17.70 -5.03
N GLU A 174 7.23 17.60 -5.90
CA GLU A 174 5.83 17.56 -5.48
C GLU A 174 5.53 16.32 -4.63
N LEU A 175 6.04 15.15 -5.00
CA LEU A 175 5.86 13.93 -4.21
C LEU A 175 6.60 14.00 -2.87
N SER A 176 7.77 14.65 -2.80
CA SER A 176 8.46 14.87 -1.52
C SER A 176 7.66 15.79 -0.59
N GLN A 177 7.03 16.84 -1.13
CA GLN A 177 6.14 17.70 -0.34
C GLN A 177 4.86 16.98 0.07
N PHE A 178 4.32 16.11 -0.78
CA PHE A 178 3.19 15.25 -0.46
C PHE A 178 3.54 14.27 0.68
N GLU A 179 4.72 13.64 0.64
CA GLU A 179 5.23 12.77 1.71
C GLU A 179 5.26 13.51 3.05
N THR A 180 5.89 14.68 3.10
CA THR A 180 5.98 15.50 4.31
C THR A 180 4.58 15.85 4.85
N HIS A 181 3.69 16.36 4.01
CA HIS A 181 2.34 16.73 4.39
C HIS A 181 1.53 15.52 4.92
N THR A 182 1.64 14.37 4.26
CA THR A 182 0.94 13.15 4.70
C THR A 182 1.43 12.69 6.07
N ILE A 183 2.75 12.67 6.29
CA ILE A 183 3.34 12.30 7.57
C ILE A 183 2.90 13.27 8.68
N GLU A 184 2.87 14.57 8.41
CA GLU A 184 2.40 15.58 9.36
C GLU A 184 0.92 15.37 9.72
N CYS A 185 0.05 15.17 8.73
CA CYS A 185 -1.38 14.92 8.95
C CYS A 185 -1.64 13.63 9.75
N PHE A 186 -0.82 12.59 9.54
CA PHE A 186 -0.96 11.30 10.21
C PHE A 186 -0.30 11.27 11.60
N SER A 187 0.57 12.22 11.91
CA SER A 187 1.37 12.24 13.14
C SER A 187 0.58 12.19 14.46
N PRO A 188 -0.68 12.68 14.58
CA PRO A 188 -1.46 12.55 15.81
C PRO A 188 -1.91 11.11 16.12
N PHE A 189 -1.85 10.20 15.13
CA PHE A 189 -2.34 8.83 15.22
C PHE A 189 -1.17 7.83 15.24
N ASP A 190 -1.37 6.69 15.87
CA ASP A 190 -0.42 5.58 15.84
C ASP A 190 -0.56 4.77 14.55
N VAL A 191 -1.81 4.61 14.10
CA VAL A 191 -2.19 3.87 12.89
C VAL A 191 -3.32 4.62 12.19
N ILE A 192 -3.30 4.64 10.86
CA ILE A 192 -4.41 5.09 10.04
C ILE A 192 -5.10 3.87 9.42
N LEU A 193 -6.41 3.83 9.51
CA LEU A 193 -7.28 2.80 8.92
C LEU A 193 -7.96 3.38 7.67
N THR A 194 -7.82 2.68 6.55
CA THR A 194 -8.50 3.00 5.28
C THR A 194 -9.17 1.77 4.70
N PRO A 195 -10.10 1.89 3.75
CA PRO A 195 -10.45 0.76 2.89
C PRO A 195 -9.19 0.17 2.25
N GLY A 196 -9.20 -1.12 1.96
CA GLY A 196 -8.10 -1.78 1.22
C GLY A 196 -8.19 -1.49 -0.28
N LEU A 197 -9.40 -1.62 -0.82
CA LEU A 197 -9.77 -1.30 -2.20
C LEU A 197 -11.04 -0.46 -2.17
N ALA A 198 -11.30 0.30 -3.24
CA ALA A 198 -12.56 1.03 -3.38
C ALA A 198 -13.74 0.09 -3.66
N THR A 199 -13.50 -0.99 -4.37
CA THR A 199 -14.49 -1.98 -4.80
C THR A 199 -14.04 -3.41 -4.46
N PRO A 200 -14.94 -4.40 -4.42
CA PRO A 200 -14.53 -5.80 -4.51
C PRO A 200 -13.66 -6.04 -5.76
N PRO A 201 -12.84 -7.11 -5.78
CA PRO A 201 -12.01 -7.41 -6.93
C PRO A 201 -12.82 -7.41 -8.23
N PRO A 202 -12.39 -6.67 -9.27
CA PRO A 202 -13.10 -6.60 -10.54
C PRO A 202 -13.01 -7.93 -11.29
N PRO A 203 -13.92 -8.21 -12.24
CA PRO A 203 -13.79 -9.35 -13.13
C PRO A 203 -12.47 -9.33 -13.90
N VAL A 204 -12.01 -10.52 -14.29
CA VAL A 204 -10.89 -10.66 -15.22
C VAL A 204 -11.24 -9.94 -16.53
N ASP A 205 -10.27 -9.27 -17.12
CA ASP A 205 -10.42 -8.52 -18.37
C ASP A 205 -11.33 -7.27 -18.29
N SER A 206 -11.61 -6.74 -17.09
CA SER A 206 -12.46 -5.55 -16.93
C SER A 206 -11.77 -4.24 -17.28
N TYR A 207 -10.44 -4.22 -17.31
CA TYR A 207 -9.67 -3.03 -17.69
C TYR A 207 -9.58 -2.89 -19.20
N ASP A 208 -9.62 -1.64 -19.69
CA ASP A 208 -9.52 -1.36 -21.11
C ASP A 208 -8.13 -1.75 -21.64
N LYS A 209 -8.10 -2.65 -22.63
CA LYS A 209 -6.86 -3.16 -23.20
C LYS A 209 -6.32 -2.30 -24.35
N PHE A 210 -7.16 -1.42 -24.91
CA PHE A 210 -6.86 -0.64 -26.11
C PHE A 210 -6.67 0.84 -25.83
N ASP A 211 -7.12 1.30 -24.65
CA ASP A 211 -6.91 2.67 -24.16
C ASP A 211 -6.07 2.62 -22.88
N PRO A 212 -4.75 2.83 -22.96
CA PRO A 212 -3.85 2.73 -21.81
C PRO A 212 -4.07 3.82 -20.76
N GLU A 213 -4.55 5.02 -21.13
CA GLU A 213 -4.87 6.07 -20.17
C GLU A 213 -6.11 5.72 -19.37
N ARG A 214 -7.12 5.23 -20.05
CA ARG A 214 -8.34 4.72 -19.42
C ARG A 214 -8.05 3.52 -18.53
N ASN A 215 -7.22 2.58 -19.00
CA ASN A 215 -6.79 1.43 -18.21
C ASN A 215 -6.12 1.88 -16.90
N PHE A 216 -5.18 2.80 -16.99
CA PHE A 216 -4.48 3.34 -15.81
C PHE A 216 -5.44 4.00 -14.81
N THR A 217 -6.37 4.81 -15.31
CA THR A 217 -7.41 5.46 -14.48
C THR A 217 -8.35 4.45 -13.84
N GLN A 218 -8.76 3.40 -14.57
CA GLN A 218 -9.56 2.31 -14.02
C GLN A 218 -8.85 1.57 -12.89
N GLN A 219 -7.54 1.31 -13.01
CA GLN A 219 -6.76 0.69 -11.95
C GLN A 219 -6.71 1.57 -10.69
N ILE A 220 -6.53 2.88 -10.86
CA ILE A 220 -6.59 3.85 -9.76
C ILE A 220 -7.96 3.79 -9.08
N GLY A 221 -9.04 3.75 -9.85
CA GLY A 221 -10.42 3.66 -9.35
C GLY A 221 -10.66 2.44 -8.44
N VAL A 222 -9.97 1.32 -8.70
CA VAL A 222 -10.05 0.12 -7.85
C VAL A 222 -9.11 0.20 -6.64
N THR A 223 -7.89 0.77 -6.80
CA THR A 223 -6.82 0.72 -5.80
C THR A 223 -6.35 2.10 -5.32
N PRO A 224 -7.26 3.01 -4.91
CA PRO A 224 -6.89 4.40 -4.61
C PRO A 224 -6.03 4.57 -3.36
N TYR A 225 -5.99 3.58 -2.49
CA TYR A 225 -5.37 3.68 -1.16
C TYR A 225 -3.93 3.16 -1.08
N SER A 226 -3.37 2.58 -2.13
CA SER A 226 -2.04 1.95 -2.08
C SER A 226 -0.88 2.89 -2.41
N SER A 227 -1.05 3.76 -3.40
CA SER A 227 0.04 4.59 -3.94
C SER A 227 0.62 5.58 -2.93
N PHE A 228 -0.23 6.25 -2.14
CA PHE A 228 0.24 7.24 -1.17
C PHE A 228 1.11 6.63 -0.07
N VAL A 229 0.88 5.36 0.27
CA VAL A 229 1.69 4.62 1.24
C VAL A 229 3.10 4.36 0.69
N ASN A 230 3.20 4.14 -0.63
CA ASN A 230 4.49 4.01 -1.29
C ASN A 230 5.21 5.36 -1.39
N VAL A 231 4.50 6.42 -1.76
CA VAL A 231 5.05 7.80 -1.84
C VAL A 231 5.53 8.27 -0.47
N SER A 232 4.77 8.06 0.58
CA SER A 232 5.15 8.48 1.94
C SER A 232 6.10 7.52 2.65
N GLY A 233 6.39 6.35 2.06
CA GLY A 233 7.33 5.38 2.64
C GLY A 233 6.88 4.72 3.94
N LEU A 234 5.62 4.92 4.34
CA LEU A 234 5.07 4.39 5.59
C LEU A 234 4.83 2.88 5.52
N PRO A 235 4.92 2.15 6.64
CA PRO A 235 4.56 0.73 6.68
C PRO A 235 3.04 0.57 6.58
N ALA A 236 2.59 -0.50 5.90
CA ALA A 236 1.18 -0.81 5.84
C ALA A 236 0.91 -2.31 5.78
N VAL A 237 -0.25 -2.73 6.26
CA VAL A 237 -0.77 -4.08 6.12
C VAL A 237 -2.18 -4.07 5.57
N ALA A 238 -2.42 -4.92 4.57
CA ALA A 238 -3.74 -5.23 4.08
C ALA A 238 -4.26 -6.50 4.75
N LEU A 239 -5.47 -6.44 5.31
CA LEU A 239 -6.12 -7.55 5.99
C LEU A 239 -7.43 -7.92 5.31
N PRO A 240 -7.75 -9.21 5.12
CA PRO A 240 -9.07 -9.64 4.72
C PRO A 240 -10.03 -9.50 5.91
N VAL A 241 -11.19 -8.89 5.71
CA VAL A 241 -12.14 -8.60 6.79
C VAL A 241 -13.44 -9.39 6.65
N MET A 242 -13.93 -9.49 5.43
CA MET A 242 -15.19 -10.15 5.12
C MET A 242 -15.22 -10.63 3.67
N ALA A 243 -16.22 -11.41 3.34
CA ALA A 243 -16.57 -11.71 1.96
C ALA A 243 -17.73 -10.81 1.52
N SER A 244 -17.70 -10.37 0.27
CA SER A 244 -18.86 -9.72 -0.36
C SER A 244 -20.01 -10.72 -0.52
N PRO A 245 -21.23 -10.29 -0.86
CA PRO A 245 -22.34 -11.20 -1.17
C PRO A 245 -22.03 -12.21 -2.29
N ARG A 246 -21.06 -11.88 -3.15
CA ARG A 246 -20.58 -12.77 -4.23
C ARG A 246 -19.43 -13.69 -3.80
N GLY A 247 -19.07 -13.71 -2.51
CA GLY A 247 -17.96 -14.53 -1.97
C GLY A 247 -16.56 -13.97 -2.23
N LEU A 248 -16.43 -12.75 -2.77
CA LEU A 248 -15.13 -12.12 -3.04
C LEU A 248 -14.56 -11.48 -1.75
N PRO A 249 -13.25 -11.55 -1.52
CA PRO A 249 -12.65 -10.97 -0.33
C PRO A 249 -12.72 -9.43 -0.36
N VAL A 250 -13.09 -8.85 0.77
CA VAL A 250 -13.08 -7.41 1.02
C VAL A 250 -12.21 -7.15 2.25
N GLY A 251 -11.31 -6.21 2.16
CA GLY A 251 -10.31 -5.92 3.19
C GLY A 251 -10.17 -4.45 3.52
N VAL A 252 -9.33 -4.21 4.53
CA VAL A 252 -8.91 -2.88 4.95
C VAL A 252 -7.40 -2.77 4.90
N GLN A 253 -6.90 -1.54 4.97
CA GLN A 253 -5.49 -1.24 5.09
C GLN A 253 -5.23 -0.50 6.41
N LEU A 254 -4.23 -0.96 7.16
CA LEU A 254 -3.66 -0.28 8.32
C LEU A 254 -2.33 0.35 7.89
N VAL A 255 -2.17 1.65 8.09
CA VAL A 255 -0.95 2.40 7.76
C VAL A 255 -0.33 2.92 9.05
N GLY A 256 0.91 2.57 9.32
CA GLY A 256 1.64 2.98 10.52
C GLY A 256 2.43 4.27 10.33
N ARG A 257 3.01 4.77 11.42
CA ARG A 257 4.04 5.82 11.37
C ARG A 257 5.32 5.29 10.72
N ALA A 258 6.18 6.17 10.26
CA ALA A 258 7.52 5.79 9.81
C ALA A 258 8.24 4.98 10.92
N GLY A 259 8.72 3.77 10.59
CA GLY A 259 9.30 2.85 11.55
C GLY A 259 8.31 2.14 12.48
N GLY A 260 7.01 2.33 12.27
CA GLY A 260 5.94 1.72 13.07
C GLY A 260 5.57 0.29 12.67
N ASP A 261 6.43 -0.42 11.98
CA ASP A 261 6.21 -1.78 11.45
C ASP A 261 5.71 -2.76 12.52
N VAL A 262 6.34 -2.76 13.69
CA VAL A 262 5.94 -3.61 14.84
C VAL A 262 4.52 -3.26 15.32
N THR A 263 4.18 -1.97 15.38
CA THR A 263 2.86 -1.52 15.81
C THR A 263 1.77 -1.96 14.85
N VAL A 264 2.02 -1.83 13.54
CA VAL A 264 1.07 -2.24 12.50
C VAL A 264 0.88 -3.75 12.50
N LEU A 265 1.95 -4.53 12.61
CA LEU A 265 1.89 -5.98 12.71
C LEU A 265 1.18 -6.43 13.99
N GLY A 266 1.45 -5.80 15.13
CA GLY A 266 0.79 -6.11 16.39
C GLY A 266 -0.73 -5.87 16.32
N LEU A 267 -1.17 -4.74 15.75
CA LEU A 267 -2.60 -4.45 15.57
C LEU A 267 -3.25 -5.41 14.57
N ALA A 268 -2.55 -5.74 13.49
CA ALA A 268 -3.01 -6.73 12.53
C ALA A 268 -3.21 -8.11 13.17
N HIS A 269 -2.28 -8.52 14.04
CA HIS A 269 -2.36 -9.79 14.77
C HIS A 269 -3.52 -9.82 15.78
N GLU A 270 -3.78 -8.71 16.44
CA GLU A 270 -4.93 -8.56 17.34
C GLU A 270 -6.25 -8.71 16.57
N PHE A 271 -6.40 -8.03 15.42
CA PHE A 271 -7.60 -8.17 14.59
C PHE A 271 -7.73 -9.54 13.95
N GLU A 272 -6.63 -10.20 13.56
CA GLU A 272 -6.65 -11.55 13.01
C GLU A 272 -7.36 -12.53 13.94
N SER A 273 -7.08 -12.46 15.24
CA SER A 273 -7.68 -13.35 16.25
C SER A 273 -9.21 -13.23 16.32
N GLN A 274 -9.76 -12.06 15.98
CA GLN A 274 -11.18 -11.75 16.04
C GLN A 274 -11.89 -11.94 14.69
N LEU A 275 -11.18 -11.71 13.58
CA LEU A 275 -11.74 -11.83 12.23
C LEU A 275 -11.81 -13.26 11.73
N ALA A 276 -10.93 -14.16 12.22
CA ALA A 276 -10.90 -15.59 11.97
C ALA A 276 -11.12 -15.98 10.48
N TRP A 277 -10.46 -15.29 9.55
CA TRP A 277 -10.60 -15.58 8.11
C TRP A 277 -10.04 -16.95 7.74
N ALA A 278 -10.56 -17.54 6.65
CA ALA A 278 -10.13 -18.82 6.17
C ALA A 278 -8.66 -18.80 5.70
N LEU A 279 -7.83 -19.69 6.26
CA LEU A 279 -6.42 -19.86 5.87
C LEU A 279 -6.22 -20.62 4.55
N LYS A 280 -7.26 -21.32 4.08
CA LYS A 280 -7.23 -22.08 2.83
C LYS A 280 -8.16 -21.42 1.79
N PRO A 281 -7.74 -21.36 0.51
CA PRO A 281 -8.64 -20.98 -0.57
C PRO A 281 -9.85 -21.92 -0.63
N ALA A 282 -11.01 -21.40 -0.98
CA ALA A 282 -12.26 -22.18 -1.09
C ALA A 282 -12.13 -23.40 -2.04
N ILE A 283 -11.29 -23.32 -3.06
CA ILE A 283 -11.00 -24.41 -4.01
C ILE A 283 -10.29 -25.61 -3.39
N PHE A 284 -9.71 -25.47 -2.19
CA PHE A 284 -9.05 -26.55 -1.45
C PHE A 284 -9.81 -26.96 -0.19
N SER A 285 -10.97 -26.40 0.07
CA SER A 285 -11.88 -26.77 1.15
C SER A 285 -12.87 -27.81 0.62
N GLY A 286 -12.33 -28.95 0.23
CA GLY A 286 -13.10 -30.15 -0.10
C GLY A 286 -13.08 -31.13 1.08
#